data_cb99d3907ecaae53c96a1a0a5057c440
#
_entry.id   cb99d3907ecaae53c96a1a0a5057c440
#
_cell.length_a   1.000
_cell.length_b   1.000
_cell.length_c   1.000
_cell.angle_alpha   90.00
_cell.angle_beta   90.00
_cell.angle_gamma   90.00
#
_symmetry.space_group_name_H-M   'P 1'
#
loop_
_entity.id
_entity.type
_entity.pdbx_description
1 polymer ?
#
loop_
_entity_poly.entity_id
_entity_poly.type
_entity_poly.pdbx_seq_one_letter_code
_entity_poly.pdbx_strand_id
1 'polypeptide(L)'
;MLCERLFTCLNDRIGGDRRMKDDRETKEKLLASAEHEFMEKGYQGASLRNICKNAGVTTGALYFFFKDKDDIFASLVAPVLGSIRTMMEAHMQQELQEIKGELQEGQDDFSDDVYASRRIIHELYQNYDRVQLLLTKSQGSSLAGCIDEFVAFTEKNYRMLADRKSVV
;
A
#
# COMPACT_ATOMS: atom_id res chain seq x y z
N MET A 1 -3.30 -13.64 4.82
CA MET A 1 -4.73 -13.48 5.18
C MET A 1 -5.11 -12.07 5.62
N LEU A 2 -4.30 -11.28 6.32
CA LEU A 2 -4.64 -9.86 6.65
C LEU A 2 -4.57 -8.93 5.43
N CYS A 3 -3.63 -9.17 4.52
CA CYS A 3 -3.45 -8.34 3.32
C CYS A 3 -4.60 -8.49 2.29
N GLU A 4 -5.32 -9.61 2.27
CA GLU A 4 -6.48 -9.82 1.38
C GLU A 4 -7.72 -9.02 1.82
N ARG A 5 -7.87 -8.72 3.11
CA ARG A 5 -8.99 -7.92 3.63
C ARG A 5 -8.95 -6.45 3.22
N LEU A 6 -7.77 -5.92 2.86
CA LEU A 6 -7.61 -4.52 2.43
C LEU A 6 -8.17 -4.24 1.03
N PHE A 7 -8.32 -5.28 0.20
CA PHE A 7 -8.76 -5.12 -1.19
C PHE A 7 -10.28 -5.04 -1.39
N THR A 8 -11.08 -5.46 -0.41
CA THR A 8 -12.54 -5.61 -0.58
C THR A 8 -13.35 -4.37 -0.24
N CYS A 9 -12.76 -3.32 0.33
CA CYS A 9 -13.52 -2.13 0.78
C CYS A 9 -13.58 -0.97 -0.25
N LEU A 10 -13.04 -1.11 -1.45
CA LEU A 10 -12.85 0.01 -2.38
C LEU A 10 -13.90 0.17 -3.49
N ASN A 11 -14.90 -0.71 -3.59
CA ASN A 11 -15.90 -0.59 -4.67
C ASN A 11 -17.32 -0.65 -4.11
N ASP A 12 -17.96 0.47 -4.03
CA ASP A 12 -19.39 0.72 -4.37
C ASP A 12 -19.91 2.00 -3.71
N ARG A 13 -20.11 3.04 -4.53
CA ARG A 13 -21.31 3.91 -4.46
C ARG A 13 -21.24 5.00 -5.53
N ILE A 14 -22.04 4.85 -6.56
CA ILE A 14 -22.28 5.84 -7.61
C ILE A 14 -23.55 6.63 -7.27
N GLY A 15 -23.44 7.96 -7.25
CA GLY A 15 -24.63 8.84 -7.14
C GLY A 15 -24.29 10.31 -6.97
N GLY A 16 -24.44 11.15 -8.01
CA GLY A 16 -24.63 12.60 -7.95
C GLY A 16 -23.37 13.48 -8.04
N ASP A 17 -23.16 14.09 -9.20
CA ASP A 17 -21.94 14.79 -9.63
C ASP A 17 -21.43 15.92 -8.69
N ARG A 18 -22.29 16.72 -8.06
CA ARG A 18 -21.90 17.84 -7.17
C ARG A 18 -21.59 17.37 -5.75
N ARG A 19 -22.37 16.42 -5.23
CA ARG A 19 -22.17 15.84 -3.90
C ARG A 19 -20.91 14.98 -3.86
N MET A 20 -20.63 14.23 -4.94
CA MET A 20 -19.42 13.43 -5.07
C MET A 20 -18.13 14.26 -5.09
N LYS A 21 -18.17 15.48 -5.66
CA LYS A 21 -17.01 16.38 -5.67
C LYS A 21 -16.72 16.91 -4.26
N ASP A 22 -17.73 17.30 -3.51
CA ASP A 22 -17.63 17.80 -2.13
C ASP A 22 -17.19 16.71 -1.16
N ASP A 23 -17.75 15.50 -1.30
CA ASP A 23 -17.36 14.33 -0.52
C ASP A 23 -15.90 13.92 -0.79
N ARG A 24 -15.46 13.95 -2.06
CA ARG A 24 -14.07 13.65 -2.42
C ARG A 24 -13.11 14.67 -1.83
N GLU A 25 -13.40 15.96 -1.95
CA GLU A 25 -12.56 17.03 -1.39
C GLU A 25 -12.47 16.94 0.13
N THR A 26 -13.58 16.62 0.80
CA THR A 26 -13.63 16.41 2.25
C THR A 26 -12.79 15.20 2.68
N LYS A 27 -12.88 14.09 1.94
CA LYS A 27 -12.06 12.90 2.19
C LYS A 27 -10.56 13.19 2.01
N GLU A 28 -10.19 13.92 0.96
CA GLU A 28 -8.81 14.32 0.69
C GLU A 28 -8.25 15.22 1.81
N LYS A 29 -9.03 16.19 2.31
CA LYS A 29 -8.66 17.03 3.45
C LYS A 29 -8.44 16.21 4.72
N LEU A 30 -9.30 15.22 4.98
CA LEU A 30 -9.16 14.32 6.12
C LEU A 30 -7.89 13.48 6.01
N LEU A 31 -7.61 12.90 4.83
CA LEU A 31 -6.40 12.10 4.61
C LEU A 31 -5.13 12.94 4.75
N ALA A 32 -5.07 14.15 4.18
CA ALA A 32 -3.92 15.03 4.31
C ALA A 32 -3.68 15.43 5.78
N SER A 33 -4.74 15.75 6.53
CA SER A 33 -4.64 16.05 7.95
C SER A 33 -4.22 14.83 8.78
N ALA A 34 -4.70 13.65 8.42
CA ALA A 34 -4.36 12.39 9.10
C ALA A 34 -2.89 12.03 8.86
N GLU A 35 -2.40 12.17 7.62
CA GLU A 35 -1.00 11.94 7.27
C GLU A 35 -0.07 12.79 8.15
N HIS A 36 -0.36 14.09 8.28
CA HIS A 36 0.40 14.99 9.14
C HIS A 36 0.35 14.58 10.63
N GLU A 37 -0.85 14.28 11.17
CA GLU A 37 -1.02 13.91 12.57
C GLU A 37 -0.30 12.56 12.88
N PHE A 38 -0.37 11.57 11.98
CA PHE A 38 0.35 10.30 12.14
C PHE A 38 1.86 10.46 12.01
N MET A 39 2.35 11.30 11.08
CA MET A 39 3.77 11.58 10.95
C MET A 39 4.35 12.20 12.21
N GLU A 40 3.61 13.14 12.80
CA GLU A 40 4.05 13.88 13.99
C GLU A 40 4.01 13.01 15.25
N LYS A 41 2.91 12.28 15.49
CA LYS A 41 2.63 11.61 16.78
C LYS A 41 2.67 10.08 16.74
N GLY A 42 2.85 9.49 15.56
CA GLY A 42 2.69 8.06 15.34
C GLY A 42 1.22 7.63 15.44
N TYR A 43 0.96 6.38 15.05
CA TYR A 43 -0.41 5.84 15.09
C TYR A 43 -1.02 5.89 16.49
N GLN A 44 -0.28 5.45 17.53
CA GLN A 44 -0.82 5.40 18.90
C GLN A 44 -1.18 6.78 19.45
N GLY A 45 -0.29 7.77 19.23
CA GLY A 45 -0.46 9.13 19.75
C GLY A 45 -1.42 10.02 18.96
N ALA A 46 -1.77 9.61 17.73
CA ALA A 46 -2.64 10.39 16.85
C ALA A 46 -4.10 10.42 17.34
N SER A 47 -4.75 11.58 17.16
CA SER A 47 -6.12 11.85 17.62
C SER A 47 -7.04 12.18 16.44
N LEU A 48 -8.13 11.41 16.28
CA LEU A 48 -9.17 11.69 15.28
C LEU A 48 -9.80 13.09 15.45
N ARG A 49 -9.88 13.57 16.71
CA ARG A 49 -10.39 14.93 16.97
C ARG A 49 -9.46 16.00 16.41
N ASN A 50 -8.14 15.84 16.54
CA ASN A 50 -7.16 16.75 15.96
C ASN A 50 -7.18 16.69 14.44
N ILE A 51 -7.28 15.48 13.86
CA ILE A 51 -7.43 15.29 12.43
C ILE A 51 -8.63 16.09 11.89
N CYS A 52 -9.81 15.91 12.51
CA CYS A 52 -11.01 16.65 12.13
C CYS A 52 -10.84 18.18 12.27
N LYS A 53 -10.26 18.63 13.39
CA LYS A 53 -10.03 20.05 13.66
C LYS A 53 -9.12 20.68 12.59
N ASN A 54 -8.02 20.02 12.26
CA ASN A 54 -7.05 20.51 11.29
C ASN A 54 -7.59 20.46 9.85
N ALA A 55 -8.43 19.46 9.53
CA ALA A 55 -9.12 19.35 8.25
C ALA A 55 -10.30 20.34 8.10
N GLY A 56 -10.72 21.01 9.19
CA GLY A 56 -11.88 21.90 9.19
C GLY A 56 -13.21 21.18 9.03
N VAL A 57 -13.31 19.91 9.48
CA VAL A 57 -14.50 19.07 9.36
C VAL A 57 -14.99 18.59 10.71
N THR A 58 -16.25 18.15 10.77
CA THR A 58 -16.82 17.56 11.99
C THR A 58 -16.41 16.10 12.16
N THR A 59 -16.42 15.61 13.40
CA THR A 59 -16.19 14.17 13.68
C THR A 59 -17.23 13.28 12.99
N GLY A 60 -18.49 13.75 12.87
CA GLY A 60 -19.54 13.04 12.12
C GLY A 60 -19.19 12.87 10.65
N ALA A 61 -18.59 13.89 10.02
CA ALA A 61 -18.12 13.80 8.63
C ALA A 61 -16.98 12.79 8.48
N LEU A 62 -16.07 12.70 9.47
CA LEU A 62 -15.02 11.68 9.46
C LEU A 62 -15.61 10.26 9.46
N TYR A 63 -16.55 9.98 10.36
CA TYR A 63 -17.18 8.66 10.45
C TYR A 63 -18.10 8.29 9.28
N PHE A 64 -18.40 9.25 8.42
CA PHE A 64 -19.03 8.97 7.14
C PHE A 64 -18.07 8.30 6.15
N PHE A 65 -16.77 8.67 6.17
CA PHE A 65 -15.75 8.17 5.26
C PHE A 65 -14.94 7.01 5.82
N PHE A 66 -14.70 7.01 7.14
CA PHE A 66 -13.81 6.08 7.80
C PHE A 66 -14.45 5.49 9.05
N LYS A 67 -14.35 4.19 9.20
CA LYS A 67 -14.91 3.44 10.31
C LYS A 67 -14.24 3.82 11.66
N ASP A 68 -12.93 3.90 11.64
CA ASP A 68 -12.11 4.15 12.83
C ASP A 68 -10.73 4.72 12.45
N LYS A 69 -9.84 4.85 13.44
CA LYS A 69 -8.48 5.34 13.24
C LYS A 69 -7.64 4.40 12.37
N ASP A 70 -7.89 3.11 12.46
CA ASP A 70 -7.17 2.10 11.69
C ASP A 70 -7.56 2.15 10.21
N ASP A 71 -8.82 2.36 9.92
CA ASP A 71 -9.32 2.51 8.55
C ASP A 71 -8.74 3.75 7.84
N ILE A 72 -8.63 4.89 8.54
CA ILE A 72 -7.99 6.08 7.96
C ILE A 72 -6.48 5.88 7.77
N PHE A 73 -5.79 5.21 8.70
CA PHE A 73 -4.38 4.88 8.57
C PHE A 73 -4.14 3.91 7.41
N ALA A 74 -4.93 2.84 7.32
CA ALA A 74 -4.88 1.88 6.21
C ALA A 74 -5.14 2.56 4.86
N SER A 75 -6.09 3.49 4.79
CA SER A 75 -6.39 4.24 3.56
C SER A 75 -5.23 5.10 3.05
N LEU A 76 -4.31 5.52 3.93
CA LEU A 76 -3.10 6.24 3.54
C LEU A 76 -2.04 5.31 2.94
N VAL A 77 -1.81 4.15 3.55
CA VAL A 77 -0.66 3.29 3.23
C VAL A 77 -1.00 2.12 2.30
N ALA A 78 -2.26 1.64 2.31
CA ALA A 78 -2.67 0.51 1.47
C ALA A 78 -2.45 0.71 -0.03
N PRO A 79 -2.67 1.90 -0.63
CA PRO A 79 -2.43 2.11 -2.06
C PRO A 79 -0.98 1.83 -2.46
N VAL A 80 0.00 2.32 -1.70
CA VAL A 80 1.43 2.10 -2.02
C VAL A 80 1.83 0.65 -1.83
N LEU A 81 1.35 -0.01 -0.77
CA LEU A 81 1.59 -1.44 -0.54
C LEU A 81 1.01 -2.29 -1.65
N GLY A 82 -0.22 -1.99 -2.08
CA GLY A 82 -0.89 -2.68 -3.19
C GLY A 82 -0.15 -2.50 -4.51
N SER A 83 0.32 -1.30 -4.82
CA SER A 83 1.11 -1.01 -6.02
C SER A 83 2.41 -1.81 -6.05
N ILE A 84 3.20 -1.79 -4.97
CA ILE A 84 4.46 -2.53 -4.86
C ILE A 84 4.22 -4.03 -4.98
N ARG A 85 3.23 -4.57 -4.27
CA ARG A 85 2.87 -5.99 -4.33
C ARG A 85 2.52 -6.41 -5.75
N THR A 86 1.69 -5.64 -6.45
CA THR A 86 1.30 -5.92 -7.84
C THR A 86 2.51 -5.95 -8.77
N MET A 87 3.46 -5.00 -8.62
CA MET A 87 4.69 -4.99 -9.41
C MET A 87 5.55 -6.23 -9.15
N MET A 88 5.68 -6.65 -7.89
CA MET A 88 6.46 -7.85 -7.53
C MET A 88 5.80 -9.14 -8.00
N GLU A 89 4.48 -9.24 -7.88
CA GLU A 89 3.73 -10.42 -8.37
C GLU A 89 3.85 -10.55 -9.89
N ALA A 90 3.76 -9.43 -10.63
CA ALA A 90 3.93 -9.42 -12.08
C ALA A 90 5.34 -9.87 -12.50
N HIS A 91 6.37 -9.32 -11.87
CA HIS A 91 7.77 -9.72 -12.12
C HIS A 91 8.00 -11.20 -11.84
N MET A 92 7.52 -11.69 -10.70
CA MET A 92 7.65 -13.11 -10.35
C MET A 92 6.92 -14.02 -11.33
N GLN A 93 5.74 -13.64 -11.84
CA GLN A 93 5.03 -14.41 -12.85
C GLN A 93 5.82 -14.51 -14.15
N GLN A 94 6.48 -13.40 -14.57
CA GLN A 94 7.35 -13.38 -15.72
C GLN A 94 8.53 -14.35 -15.55
N GLU A 95 9.24 -14.30 -14.43
CA GLU A 95 10.33 -15.21 -14.09
C GLU A 95 9.90 -16.69 -14.14
N LEU A 96 8.70 -16.99 -13.63
CA LEU A 96 8.16 -18.35 -13.67
C LEU A 96 7.84 -18.84 -15.08
N GLN A 97 7.44 -17.96 -15.99
CA GLN A 97 7.19 -18.31 -17.40
C GLN A 97 8.50 -18.56 -18.14
N GLU A 98 9.54 -17.75 -17.88
CA GLU A 98 10.88 -17.96 -18.43
C GLU A 98 11.47 -19.31 -18.02
N ILE A 99 11.38 -19.67 -16.73
CA ILE A 99 11.85 -20.97 -16.21
C ILE A 99 11.13 -22.15 -16.86
N LYS A 100 9.85 -22.01 -17.26
CA LYS A 100 9.09 -23.04 -17.94
C LYS A 100 9.44 -23.17 -19.45
N GLY A 101 10.24 -22.27 -19.99
CA GLY A 101 10.53 -22.20 -21.42
C GLY A 101 9.35 -21.75 -22.28
N GLU A 102 8.35 -21.12 -21.67
CA GLU A 102 7.17 -20.58 -22.37
C GLU A 102 7.50 -19.24 -23.08
N LEU A 103 8.56 -18.57 -22.61
CA LEU A 103 9.16 -17.39 -23.27
C LEU A 103 10.51 -17.80 -23.87
N GLN A 104 10.83 -17.29 -25.07
CA GLN A 104 12.15 -17.51 -25.67
C GLN A 104 13.22 -16.98 -24.69
N GLU A 105 14.21 -17.82 -24.36
CA GLU A 105 15.42 -17.41 -23.64
C GLU A 105 16.02 -16.19 -24.37
N GLY A 106 15.67 -14.99 -23.92
CA GLY A 106 16.50 -13.83 -24.14
C GLY A 106 17.79 -14.04 -23.36
N GLN A 107 18.96 -13.76 -23.96
CA GLN A 107 20.25 -13.74 -23.28
C GLN A 107 20.07 -13.27 -21.83
N ASP A 108 20.90 -13.76 -20.88
CA ASP A 108 20.97 -13.32 -19.48
C ASP A 108 21.01 -11.78 -19.40
N ASP A 109 19.90 -11.15 -19.69
CA ASP A 109 19.74 -9.71 -19.73
C ASP A 109 19.02 -9.29 -18.45
N PHE A 110 19.80 -8.88 -17.44
CA PHE A 110 19.29 -8.27 -16.20
C PHE A 110 18.47 -6.99 -16.44
N SER A 111 18.17 -6.63 -17.70
CA SER A 111 17.42 -5.41 -18.03
C SER A 111 16.03 -5.40 -17.42
N ASP A 112 15.35 -6.54 -17.37
CA ASP A 112 14.01 -6.68 -16.81
C ASP A 112 14.03 -6.58 -15.28
N ASP A 113 15.02 -7.15 -14.62
CA ASP A 113 15.25 -7.00 -13.18
C ASP A 113 15.54 -5.55 -12.79
N VAL A 114 16.40 -4.89 -13.57
CA VAL A 114 16.73 -3.47 -13.38
C VAL A 114 15.50 -2.60 -13.61
N TYR A 115 14.68 -2.91 -14.62
CA TYR A 115 13.45 -2.18 -14.91
C TYR A 115 12.41 -2.34 -13.78
N ALA A 116 12.18 -3.57 -13.31
CA ALA A 116 11.27 -3.86 -12.21
C ALA A 116 11.73 -3.16 -10.92
N SER A 117 13.03 -3.25 -10.59
CA SER A 117 13.62 -2.59 -9.43
C SER A 117 13.49 -1.07 -9.49
N ARG A 118 13.73 -0.45 -10.65
CA ARG A 118 13.54 1.00 -10.85
C ARG A 118 12.11 1.43 -10.59
N ARG A 119 11.13 0.66 -11.05
CA ARG A 119 9.70 0.97 -10.83
C ARG A 119 9.35 0.93 -9.37
N ILE A 120 9.79 -0.10 -8.64
CA ILE A 120 9.55 -0.23 -7.19
C ILE A 120 10.19 0.93 -6.44
N ILE A 121 11.47 1.24 -6.72
CA ILE A 121 12.17 2.36 -6.10
C ILE A 121 11.46 3.69 -6.40
N HIS A 122 11.03 3.90 -7.63
CA HIS A 122 10.28 5.11 -8.01
C HIS A 122 8.98 5.23 -7.21
N GLU A 123 8.20 4.15 -7.08
CA GLU A 123 6.97 4.11 -6.30
C GLU A 123 7.21 4.43 -4.82
N LEU A 124 8.27 3.87 -4.22
CA LEU A 124 8.68 4.16 -2.85
C LEU A 124 9.01 5.65 -2.65
N TYR A 125 9.75 6.26 -3.58
CA TYR A 125 10.10 7.67 -3.51
C TYR A 125 8.91 8.60 -3.75
N GLN A 126 8.02 8.27 -4.67
CA GLN A 126 6.79 9.03 -4.91
C GLN A 126 5.85 9.03 -3.70
N ASN A 127 5.90 7.99 -2.89
CA ASN A 127 5.07 7.82 -1.70
C ASN A 127 5.90 7.83 -0.41
N TYR A 128 7.01 8.56 -0.38
CA TYR A 128 8.00 8.52 0.69
C TYR A 128 7.39 8.68 2.08
N ASP A 129 6.53 9.68 2.30
CA ASP A 129 5.92 9.95 3.61
C ASP A 129 5.02 8.79 4.08
N ARG A 130 4.26 8.18 3.17
CA ARG A 130 3.41 7.03 3.48
C ARG A 130 4.23 5.77 3.76
N VAL A 131 5.34 5.58 3.07
CA VAL A 131 6.30 4.52 3.37
C VAL A 131 6.93 4.75 4.74
N GLN A 132 7.32 5.97 5.08
CA GLN A 132 7.83 6.33 6.40
C GLN A 132 6.78 6.09 7.50
N LEU A 133 5.51 6.43 7.27
CA LEU A 133 4.41 6.12 8.20
C LEU A 133 4.36 4.64 8.52
N LEU A 134 4.42 3.80 7.48
CA LEU A 134 4.35 2.35 7.64
C LEU A 134 5.56 1.80 8.40
N LEU A 135 6.78 2.22 8.02
CA LEU A 135 8.03 1.71 8.59
C LEU A 135 8.28 2.17 10.02
N THR A 136 7.88 3.40 10.37
CA THR A 136 8.33 4.03 11.63
C THR A 136 7.21 4.45 12.58
N LYS A 137 5.98 4.52 12.10
CA LYS A 137 4.84 5.12 12.81
C LYS A 137 3.62 4.20 12.96
N SER A 138 3.68 2.98 12.43
CA SER A 138 2.54 2.04 12.39
C SER A 138 2.28 1.30 13.70
N GLN A 139 3.17 1.43 14.71
CA GLN A 139 3.07 0.70 15.98
C GLN A 139 1.68 0.84 16.62
N GLY A 140 1.03 -0.30 16.86
CA GLY A 140 -0.31 -0.39 17.45
C GLY A 140 -1.46 -0.31 16.45
N SER A 141 -1.19 -0.17 15.15
CA SER A 141 -2.18 -0.35 14.08
C SER A 141 -2.29 -1.82 13.68
N SER A 142 -3.33 -2.16 12.92
CA SER A 142 -3.45 -3.49 12.29
C SER A 142 -2.34 -3.78 11.27
N LEU A 143 -1.61 -2.76 10.82
CA LEU A 143 -0.53 -2.85 9.84
C LEU A 143 0.87 -2.84 10.46
N ALA A 144 1.00 -2.87 11.79
CA ALA A 144 2.30 -2.83 12.47
C ALA A 144 3.24 -3.99 12.09
N GLY A 145 2.69 -5.16 11.72
CA GLY A 145 3.46 -6.33 11.25
C GLY A 145 3.53 -6.49 9.72
N CYS A 146 2.96 -5.55 8.97
CA CYS A 146 2.79 -5.69 7.51
C CYS A 146 4.13 -5.82 6.77
N ILE A 147 5.19 -5.17 7.24
CA ILE A 147 6.53 -5.26 6.64
C ILE A 147 7.12 -6.65 6.83
N ASP A 148 6.98 -7.23 8.02
CA ASP A 148 7.49 -8.60 8.29
C ASP A 148 6.75 -9.63 7.44
N GLU A 149 5.43 -9.48 7.28
CA GLU A 149 4.62 -10.32 6.39
C GLU A 149 5.06 -10.16 4.92
N PHE A 150 5.37 -8.93 4.49
CA PHE A 150 5.85 -8.64 3.15
C PHE A 150 7.24 -9.25 2.89
N VAL A 151 8.16 -9.13 3.85
CA VAL A 151 9.49 -9.75 3.78
C VAL A 151 9.37 -11.28 3.70
N ALA A 152 8.55 -11.90 4.56
CA ALA A 152 8.33 -13.34 4.54
C ALA A 152 7.70 -13.83 3.22
N PHE A 153 6.77 -13.07 2.65
CA PHE A 153 6.19 -13.35 1.33
C PHE A 153 7.26 -13.30 0.23
N THR A 154 8.08 -12.26 0.22
CA THR A 154 9.16 -12.06 -0.75
C THR A 154 10.18 -13.19 -0.66
N GLU A 155 10.67 -13.49 0.55
CA GLU A 155 11.62 -14.55 0.79
C GLU A 155 11.11 -15.91 0.31
N LYS A 156 9.87 -16.26 0.64
CA LYS A 156 9.25 -17.51 0.18
C LYS A 156 9.23 -17.63 -1.34
N ASN A 157 8.89 -16.54 -2.03
CA ASN A 157 8.77 -16.52 -3.48
C ASN A 157 10.14 -16.63 -4.17
N TYR A 158 11.15 -15.91 -3.69
CA TYR A 158 12.51 -16.01 -4.23
C TYR A 158 13.14 -17.37 -3.97
N ARG A 159 12.91 -17.99 -2.81
CA ARG A 159 13.36 -19.37 -2.54
C ARG A 159 12.73 -20.35 -3.53
N MET A 160 11.43 -20.23 -3.80
CA MET A 160 10.73 -21.07 -4.76
C MET A 160 11.29 -20.94 -6.20
N LEU A 161 11.67 -19.72 -6.60
CA LEU A 161 12.33 -19.49 -7.89
C LEU A 161 13.74 -20.10 -7.94
N ALA A 162 14.52 -19.92 -6.88
CA ALA A 162 15.88 -20.48 -6.77
C ALA A 162 15.86 -22.00 -6.80
N ASP A 163 14.94 -22.66 -6.08
CA ASP A 163 14.80 -24.12 -6.09
C ASP A 163 14.47 -24.65 -7.49
N ARG A 164 13.62 -23.94 -8.24
CA ARG A 164 13.28 -24.35 -9.62
C ARG A 164 14.42 -24.14 -10.61
N LYS A 165 15.19 -23.04 -10.50
CA LYS A 165 16.38 -22.79 -11.32
C LYS A 165 17.49 -23.82 -11.05
N SER A 166 17.49 -24.48 -9.88
CA SER A 166 18.50 -25.49 -9.49
C SER A 166 18.20 -26.90 -10.04
N VAL A 167 17.00 -27.13 -10.58
CA VAL A 167 16.53 -28.45 -11.07
C VAL A 167 16.61 -28.55 -12.59
N VAL A 168 16.92 -27.45 -13.29
CA VAL A 168 17.13 -27.39 -14.75
C VAL A 168 18.62 -27.38 -15.06
#